data_c7770201e5c582745d9d7122b22911e3
#
_entry.id   c7770201e5c582745d9d7122b22911e3
#
_cell.length_a   1.000
_cell.length_b   1.000
_cell.length_c   1.000
_cell.angle_alpha   90.00
_cell.angle_beta   90.00
_cell.angle_gamma   90.00
#
_symmetry.space_group_name_H-M   'P 1'
#
loop_
_entity.id
_entity.type
_entity.pdbx_description
1 polymer ?
#
loop_
_entity_poly.entity_id
_entity_poly.type
_entity_poly.pdbx_seq_one_letter_code
_entity_poly.pdbx_strand_id
1 'polypeptide(L)'
;IKVECPKEANAKALDILNKGVDSLSFHVKAKELNAEYIETLLNDIQAECVELNFSTCQGHVVELADLLVAYFQKKDYDVKKLRGSVNYDFFNKMLTRGKEKGDMVQTAKALIEAIQPLPFYRVLNVNAISLNNAGAYISQELGYALAWGNEYMNQLTDAGIPAATVAKKIKFNFGISSNYFLEIAKFLSLIHI
;
A
#
# COMPACT_ATOMS: atom_id res chain seq x y z
N ILE A 1 -11.97 2.95 2.95
CA ILE A 1 -12.69 4.14 3.41
C ILE A 1 -12.09 5.36 2.70
N LYS A 2 -12.89 6.08 1.92
CA LYS A 2 -12.48 7.39 1.39
C LYS A 2 -12.66 8.43 2.49
N VAL A 3 -11.56 9.08 2.88
CA VAL A 3 -11.59 10.03 3.99
C VAL A 3 -11.94 11.42 3.45
N GLU A 4 -13.16 11.84 3.73
CA GLU A 4 -13.63 13.20 3.45
C GLU A 4 -13.57 14.06 4.73
N CYS A 5 -13.95 13.49 5.85
CA CYS A 5 -13.78 14.02 7.19
C CYS A 5 -13.14 12.96 8.08
N PRO A 6 -12.04 13.24 8.80
CA PRO A 6 -11.33 12.24 9.61
C PRO A 6 -12.19 11.66 10.73
N LYS A 7 -13.05 12.46 11.38
CA LYS A 7 -13.95 12.00 12.45
C LYS A 7 -15.00 11.02 11.95
N GLU A 8 -15.62 11.29 10.80
CA GLU A 8 -16.62 10.38 10.20
C GLU A 8 -15.98 9.09 9.71
N ALA A 9 -14.78 9.21 9.10
CA ALA A 9 -14.03 8.04 8.64
C ALA A 9 -13.58 7.16 9.81
N ASN A 10 -13.19 7.74 10.94
CA ASN A 10 -12.88 7.04 12.18
C ASN A 10 -14.12 6.32 12.75
N ALA A 11 -15.24 6.99 12.89
CA ALA A 11 -16.50 6.39 13.38
C ALA A 11 -16.92 5.21 12.50
N LYS A 12 -16.82 5.34 11.17
CA LYS A 12 -17.07 4.25 10.23
C LYS A 12 -16.08 3.11 10.38
N ALA A 13 -14.80 3.41 10.60
CA ALA A 13 -13.78 2.40 10.82
C ALA A 13 -14.05 1.58 12.08
N LEU A 14 -14.36 2.23 13.19
CA LEU A 14 -14.71 1.56 14.45
C LEU A 14 -15.97 0.69 14.32
N ASP A 15 -17.01 1.16 13.62
CA ASP A 15 -18.22 0.36 13.36
C ASP A 15 -17.90 -0.91 12.55
N ILE A 16 -17.04 -0.80 11.52
CA ILE A 16 -16.64 -1.93 10.69
C ILE A 16 -15.76 -2.92 11.49
N LEU A 17 -14.83 -2.43 12.30
CA LEU A 17 -13.99 -3.27 13.17
C LEU A 17 -14.84 -4.05 14.18
N ASN A 18 -15.86 -3.42 14.77
CA ASN A 18 -16.80 -4.09 15.67
C ASN A 18 -17.64 -5.18 14.97
N LYS A 19 -17.72 -5.16 13.64
CA LYS A 19 -18.36 -6.20 12.82
C LYS A 19 -17.41 -7.33 12.41
N GLY A 20 -16.18 -7.34 12.93
CA GLY A 20 -15.21 -8.43 12.72
C GLY A 20 -14.26 -8.24 11.53
N VAL A 21 -14.15 -7.04 10.98
CA VAL A 21 -13.13 -6.72 9.97
C VAL A 21 -11.80 -6.45 10.67
N ASP A 22 -10.71 -7.02 10.17
CA ASP A 22 -9.36 -6.95 10.74
C ASP A 22 -8.36 -6.15 9.88
N SER A 23 -8.79 -5.68 8.71
CA SER A 23 -7.97 -4.86 7.80
C SER A 23 -8.74 -3.67 7.28
N LEU A 24 -8.17 -2.48 7.40
CA LEU A 24 -8.74 -1.23 6.95
C LEU A 24 -7.89 -0.57 5.87
N SER A 25 -8.53 0.06 4.90
CA SER A 25 -7.85 0.88 3.90
C SER A 25 -8.43 2.29 3.89
N PHE A 26 -7.56 3.28 4.08
CA PHE A 26 -7.91 4.70 4.05
C PHE A 26 -7.35 5.37 2.80
N HIS A 27 -8.21 6.07 2.08
CA HIS A 27 -7.78 6.97 1.02
C HIS A 27 -7.81 8.41 1.52
N VAL A 28 -6.62 8.98 1.75
CA VAL A 28 -6.43 10.27 2.43
C VAL A 28 -6.17 11.37 1.40
N LYS A 29 -6.83 12.51 1.58
CA LYS A 29 -6.59 13.71 0.74
C LYS A 29 -5.30 14.41 1.17
N ALA A 30 -4.41 14.64 0.22
CA ALA A 30 -3.10 15.25 0.46
C ALA A 30 -3.15 16.67 1.08
N LYS A 31 -4.17 17.45 0.75
CA LYS A 31 -4.27 18.86 1.19
C LYS A 31 -4.51 19.07 2.69
N GLU A 32 -4.95 18.04 3.38
CA GLU A 32 -5.36 18.10 4.79
C GLU A 32 -4.42 17.29 5.69
N LEU A 33 -3.34 16.73 5.13
CA LEU A 33 -2.37 15.90 5.85
C LEU A 33 -1.64 16.72 6.91
N ASN A 34 -1.84 16.34 8.18
CA ASN A 34 -1.08 16.81 9.32
C ASN A 34 -1.20 15.81 10.49
N ALA A 35 -0.45 16.03 11.56
CA ALA A 35 -0.41 15.12 12.71
C ALA A 35 -1.79 14.99 13.40
N GLU A 36 -2.53 16.09 13.55
CA GLU A 36 -3.86 16.12 14.17
C GLU A 36 -4.88 15.32 13.34
N TYR A 37 -4.77 15.39 12.01
CA TYR A 37 -5.59 14.61 11.09
C TYR A 37 -5.39 13.10 11.30
N ILE A 38 -4.14 12.66 11.38
CA ILE A 38 -3.81 11.24 11.62
C ILE A 38 -4.26 10.80 13.01
N GLU A 39 -4.06 11.62 14.04
CA GLU A 39 -4.54 11.34 15.40
C GLU A 39 -6.05 11.18 15.45
N THR A 40 -6.79 12.07 14.78
CA THR A 40 -8.24 12.01 14.72
C THR A 40 -8.74 10.79 13.94
N LEU A 41 -8.07 10.49 12.82
CA LEU A 41 -8.44 9.35 11.95
C LEU A 41 -8.24 8.00 12.64
N LEU A 42 -7.17 7.87 13.41
CA LEU A 42 -6.77 6.61 14.06
C LEU A 42 -7.14 6.56 15.55
N ASN A 43 -7.95 7.51 16.03
CA ASN A 43 -8.36 7.52 17.43
C ASN A 43 -9.08 6.22 17.80
N ASP A 44 -8.75 5.64 18.95
CA ASP A 44 -9.31 4.39 19.50
C ASP A 44 -9.15 3.14 18.61
N ILE A 45 -8.41 3.20 17.49
CA ILE A 45 -8.08 2.04 16.69
C ILE A 45 -6.84 1.37 17.28
N GLN A 46 -6.97 0.08 17.63
CA GLN A 46 -5.87 -0.74 18.13
C GLN A 46 -4.97 -1.18 16.98
N ALA A 47 -3.99 -0.35 16.60
CA ALA A 47 -3.15 -0.55 15.42
C ALA A 47 -2.34 -1.85 15.44
N GLU A 48 -2.07 -2.43 16.61
CA GLU A 48 -1.37 -3.72 16.75
C GLU A 48 -2.25 -4.93 16.38
N CYS A 49 -3.57 -4.76 16.37
CA CYS A 49 -4.55 -5.81 16.07
C CYS A 49 -5.16 -5.69 14.67
N VAL A 50 -4.96 -4.56 14.00
CA VAL A 50 -5.60 -4.21 12.73
C VAL A 50 -4.55 -3.93 11.66
N GLU A 51 -4.71 -4.52 10.47
CA GLU A 51 -3.89 -4.13 9.33
C GLU A 51 -4.36 -2.79 8.77
N LEU A 52 -3.47 -1.78 8.78
CA LEU A 52 -3.79 -0.42 8.35
C LEU A 52 -3.12 -0.08 7.02
N ASN A 53 -3.93 0.08 5.99
CA ASN A 53 -3.48 0.40 4.65
C ASN A 53 -3.85 1.85 4.29
N PHE A 54 -2.89 2.59 3.75
CA PHE A 54 -3.09 3.99 3.39
C PHE A 54 -2.79 4.23 1.92
N SER A 55 -3.54 5.13 1.32
CA SER A 55 -3.28 5.64 -0.01
C SER A 55 -3.53 7.14 -0.07
N THR A 56 -2.70 7.84 -0.83
CA THR A 56 -2.83 9.29 -1.06
C THR A 56 -2.34 9.64 -2.46
N CYS A 57 -2.32 10.93 -2.79
CA CYS A 57 -1.66 11.40 -4.00
C CYS A 57 -0.16 11.12 -3.95
N GLN A 58 0.44 10.65 -5.05
CA GLN A 58 1.83 10.16 -5.05
C GLN A 58 2.87 11.17 -4.55
N GLY A 59 2.67 12.45 -4.83
CA GLY A 59 3.57 13.50 -4.35
C GLY A 59 3.61 13.68 -2.82
N HIS A 60 2.70 13.05 -2.08
CA HIS A 60 2.60 13.18 -0.62
C HIS A 60 2.71 11.83 0.12
N VAL A 61 3.17 10.77 -0.57
CA VAL A 61 3.29 9.44 0.05
C VAL A 61 4.39 9.40 1.11
N VAL A 62 5.49 10.12 0.92
CA VAL A 62 6.59 10.21 1.89
C VAL A 62 6.13 10.98 3.13
N GLU A 63 5.50 12.13 2.95
CA GLU A 63 4.93 12.92 4.04
C GLU A 63 3.93 12.12 4.88
N LEU A 64 3.06 11.35 4.22
CA LEU A 64 2.12 10.45 4.91
C LEU A 64 2.87 9.36 5.70
N ALA A 65 3.93 8.78 5.14
CA ALA A 65 4.73 7.77 5.83
C ALA A 65 5.40 8.34 7.08
N ASP A 66 5.99 9.52 7.00
CA ASP A 66 6.61 10.22 8.13
C ASP A 66 5.60 10.51 9.25
N LEU A 67 4.41 11.00 8.90
CA LEU A 67 3.34 11.26 9.86
C LEU A 67 2.86 9.98 10.57
N LEU A 68 2.75 8.87 9.84
CA LEU A 68 2.36 7.58 10.41
C LEU A 68 3.43 7.05 11.37
N VAL A 69 4.70 7.12 10.99
CA VAL A 69 5.81 6.71 11.86
C VAL A 69 5.82 7.54 13.13
N ALA A 70 5.71 8.86 13.01
CA ALA A 70 5.65 9.76 14.17
C ALA A 70 4.44 9.45 15.09
N TYR A 71 3.29 9.16 14.51
CA TYR A 71 2.08 8.78 15.26
C TYR A 71 2.29 7.48 16.05
N PHE A 72 2.80 6.42 15.40
CA PHE A 72 3.01 5.14 16.06
C PHE A 72 4.10 5.20 17.14
N GLN A 73 5.15 5.98 16.93
CA GLN A 73 6.17 6.24 17.95
C GLN A 73 5.61 7.02 19.14
N LYS A 74 4.79 8.05 18.89
CA LYS A 74 4.13 8.83 19.95
C LYS A 74 3.19 7.99 20.82
N LYS A 75 2.55 6.97 20.23
CA LYS A 75 1.63 6.05 20.92
C LYS A 75 2.33 4.85 21.57
N ASP A 76 3.66 4.73 21.41
CA ASP A 76 4.47 3.64 21.96
C ASP A 76 3.98 2.23 21.58
N TYR A 77 3.50 2.08 20.34
CA TYR A 77 3.09 0.78 19.80
C TYR A 77 4.28 -0.14 19.55
N ASP A 78 4.11 -1.45 19.75
CA ASP A 78 5.09 -2.44 19.35
C ASP A 78 5.19 -2.51 17.81
N VAL A 79 6.26 -1.93 17.26
CA VAL A 79 6.50 -1.87 15.80
C VAL A 79 6.54 -3.25 15.12
N LYS A 80 6.80 -4.32 15.89
CA LYS A 80 6.80 -5.70 15.39
C LYS A 80 5.39 -6.27 15.17
N LYS A 81 4.37 -5.64 15.76
CA LYS A 81 2.96 -6.02 15.57
C LYS A 81 2.27 -5.18 14.51
N LEU A 82 2.81 -4.00 14.21
CA LEU A 82 2.22 -3.09 13.23
C LEU A 82 2.33 -3.65 11.81
N ARG A 83 1.20 -3.86 11.16
CA ARG A 83 1.09 -4.36 9.78
C ARG A 83 0.26 -3.40 8.93
N GLY A 84 0.67 -3.25 7.68
CA GLY A 84 -0.07 -2.40 6.77
C GLY A 84 0.71 -2.01 5.52
N SER A 85 0.23 -0.97 4.88
CA SER A 85 0.90 -0.42 3.70
C SER A 85 0.65 1.07 3.52
N VAL A 86 1.64 1.75 2.91
CA VAL A 86 1.48 3.08 2.32
C VAL A 86 1.64 2.89 0.81
N ASN A 87 0.54 2.94 0.08
CA ASN A 87 0.51 2.50 -1.32
C ASN A 87 1.15 3.54 -2.25
N TYR A 88 2.33 3.23 -2.76
CA TYR A 88 2.98 3.90 -3.89
C TYR A 88 2.88 3.01 -5.12
N ASP A 89 2.12 3.44 -6.13
CA ASP A 89 1.81 2.66 -7.34
C ASP A 89 2.18 3.48 -8.59
N PHE A 90 3.42 3.36 -8.99
CA PHE A 90 3.96 4.12 -10.13
C PHE A 90 3.45 3.58 -11.46
N PHE A 91 3.60 2.27 -11.70
CA PHE A 91 3.34 1.67 -13.01
C PHE A 91 1.87 1.72 -13.41
N ASN A 92 0.96 1.41 -12.48
CA ASN A 92 -0.47 1.49 -12.76
C ASN A 92 -0.92 2.94 -13.04
N LYS A 93 -0.35 3.92 -12.35
CA LYS A 93 -0.68 5.32 -12.64
C LYS A 93 -0.09 5.80 -13.96
N MET A 94 1.10 5.35 -14.31
CA MET A 94 1.68 5.59 -15.63
C MET A 94 0.80 5.00 -16.73
N LEU A 95 0.32 3.77 -16.54
CA LEU A 95 -0.59 3.10 -17.48
C LEU A 95 -1.94 3.84 -17.62
N THR A 96 -2.55 4.24 -16.51
CA THR A 96 -3.90 4.83 -16.50
C THR A 96 -3.93 6.31 -16.85
N ARG A 97 -2.85 7.05 -16.62
CA ARG A 97 -2.76 8.51 -16.86
C ARG A 97 -1.82 8.92 -17.98
N GLY A 98 -1.07 7.97 -18.55
CA GLY A 98 -0.13 8.21 -19.65
C GLY A 98 1.17 8.92 -19.25
N LYS A 99 1.21 9.58 -18.12
CA LYS A 99 2.41 10.23 -17.56
C LYS A 99 2.35 10.23 -16.04
N GLU A 100 3.47 9.95 -15.41
CA GLU A 100 3.65 10.16 -13.99
C GLU A 100 4.65 11.31 -13.79
N LYS A 101 4.38 12.17 -12.81
CA LYS A 101 5.30 13.26 -12.44
C LYS A 101 6.24 12.74 -11.36
N GLY A 102 7.53 12.83 -11.58
CA GLY A 102 8.58 12.52 -10.62
C GLY A 102 9.43 11.31 -10.99
N ASP A 103 10.53 11.18 -10.28
CA ASP A 103 11.44 10.05 -10.37
C ASP A 103 10.95 8.92 -9.47
N MET A 104 10.64 7.77 -10.07
CA MET A 104 10.17 6.58 -9.37
C MET A 104 11.19 6.09 -8.34
N VAL A 105 12.47 6.03 -8.74
CA VAL A 105 13.55 5.51 -7.90
C VAL A 105 13.77 6.42 -6.69
N GLN A 106 13.83 7.72 -6.91
CA GLN A 106 14.02 8.69 -5.84
C GLN A 106 12.87 8.66 -4.83
N THR A 107 11.62 8.65 -5.32
CA THR A 107 10.43 8.61 -4.45
C THR A 107 10.33 7.29 -3.69
N ALA A 108 10.56 6.15 -4.35
CA ALA A 108 10.52 4.84 -3.74
C ALA A 108 11.62 4.68 -2.67
N LYS A 109 12.84 5.19 -2.94
CA LYS A 109 13.95 5.19 -1.98
C LYS A 109 13.61 6.01 -0.74
N ALA A 110 13.16 7.25 -0.92
CA ALA A 110 12.75 8.11 0.20
C ALA A 110 11.62 7.47 1.03
N LEU A 111 10.66 6.81 0.37
CA LEU A 111 9.55 6.13 1.04
C LEU A 111 10.02 4.88 1.81
N ILE A 112 10.96 4.10 1.27
CA ILE A 112 11.55 2.94 1.97
C ILE A 112 12.33 3.40 3.20
N GLU A 113 13.07 4.51 3.09
CA GLU A 113 13.81 5.13 4.19
C GLU A 113 12.85 5.66 5.28
N ALA A 114 11.82 6.40 4.90
CA ALA A 114 10.81 6.92 5.83
C ALA A 114 10.11 5.81 6.64
N ILE A 115 9.79 4.68 6.00
CA ILE A 115 9.08 3.57 6.64
C ILE A 115 10.03 2.53 7.30
N GLN A 116 11.34 2.79 7.36
CA GLN A 116 12.31 1.88 7.98
C GLN A 116 11.95 1.47 9.41
N PRO A 117 11.43 2.35 10.29
CA PRO A 117 11.04 1.97 11.65
C PRO A 117 9.88 0.96 11.70
N LEU A 118 9.13 0.77 10.60
CA LEU A 118 7.99 -0.15 10.50
C LEU A 118 8.33 -1.34 9.59
N PRO A 119 8.92 -2.42 10.12
CA PRO A 119 9.49 -3.50 9.32
C PRO A 119 8.44 -4.25 8.48
N PHE A 120 7.20 -4.34 8.95
CA PHE A 120 6.12 -5.06 8.29
C PHE A 120 5.17 -4.16 7.45
N TYR A 121 5.51 -2.89 7.29
CA TYR A 121 4.83 -2.02 6.33
C TYR A 121 5.39 -2.20 4.92
N ARG A 122 4.49 -2.33 3.95
CA ARG A 122 4.81 -2.42 2.51
C ARG A 122 4.49 -1.10 1.84
N VAL A 123 5.30 -0.72 0.86
CA VAL A 123 5.17 0.60 0.23
C VAL A 123 5.11 0.57 -1.29
N LEU A 124 5.70 -0.45 -1.91
CA LEU A 124 5.70 -0.61 -3.36
C LEU A 124 4.46 -1.42 -3.77
N ASN A 125 3.48 -0.76 -4.34
CA ASN A 125 2.23 -1.40 -4.73
C ASN A 125 2.23 -1.78 -6.21
N VAL A 126 1.99 -3.06 -6.48
CA VAL A 126 1.72 -3.60 -7.81
C VAL A 126 0.22 -3.85 -7.91
N ASN A 127 -0.51 -2.90 -8.52
CA ASN A 127 -1.97 -2.97 -8.60
C ASN A 127 -2.44 -3.49 -9.97
N ALA A 128 -2.57 -4.80 -10.08
CA ALA A 128 -3.07 -5.45 -11.28
C ALA A 128 -4.60 -5.46 -11.41
N ILE A 129 -5.34 -4.97 -10.40
CA ILE A 129 -6.82 -4.90 -10.44
C ILE A 129 -7.31 -4.09 -11.64
N SER A 130 -6.59 -3.04 -12.03
CA SER A 130 -6.92 -2.22 -13.20
C SER A 130 -6.82 -3.02 -14.52
N LEU A 131 -5.89 -3.96 -14.62
CA LEU A 131 -5.76 -4.85 -15.78
C LEU A 131 -6.92 -5.83 -15.83
N ASN A 132 -7.26 -6.44 -14.68
CA ASN A 132 -8.42 -7.33 -14.58
C ASN A 132 -9.72 -6.61 -14.96
N ASN A 133 -9.94 -5.40 -14.43
CA ASN A 133 -11.11 -4.57 -14.76
C ASN A 133 -11.15 -4.12 -16.22
N ALA A 134 -9.99 -4.02 -16.89
CA ALA A 134 -9.88 -3.74 -18.31
C ALA A 134 -10.11 -4.98 -19.21
N GLY A 135 -10.37 -6.15 -18.61
CA GLY A 135 -10.66 -7.39 -19.34
C GLY A 135 -9.42 -8.22 -19.67
N ALA A 136 -8.29 -8.01 -18.99
CA ALA A 136 -7.11 -8.86 -19.16
C ALA A 136 -7.41 -10.31 -18.74
N TYR A 137 -6.91 -11.26 -19.50
CA TYR A 137 -6.94 -12.67 -19.09
C TYR A 137 -6.06 -12.90 -17.86
N ILE A 138 -6.36 -13.94 -17.09
CA ILE A 138 -5.65 -14.30 -15.86
C ILE A 138 -4.15 -14.38 -16.04
N SER A 139 -3.68 -15.00 -17.15
CA SER A 139 -2.26 -15.11 -17.49
C SER A 139 -1.63 -13.76 -17.83
N GLN A 140 -2.38 -12.85 -18.45
CA GLN A 140 -1.91 -11.49 -18.76
C GLN A 140 -1.83 -10.65 -17.47
N GLU A 141 -2.85 -10.70 -16.62
CA GLU A 141 -2.84 -10.01 -15.33
C GLU A 141 -1.64 -10.44 -14.49
N LEU A 142 -1.42 -11.76 -14.36
CA LEU A 142 -0.28 -12.32 -13.63
C LEU A 142 1.07 -11.91 -14.25
N GLY A 143 1.23 -12.06 -15.57
CA GLY A 143 2.46 -11.73 -16.27
C GLY A 143 2.85 -10.25 -16.15
N TYR A 144 1.90 -9.34 -16.34
CA TYR A 144 2.16 -7.91 -16.18
C TYR A 144 2.44 -7.53 -14.71
N ALA A 145 1.72 -8.12 -13.76
CA ALA A 145 1.98 -7.86 -12.35
C ALA A 145 3.40 -8.29 -11.94
N LEU A 146 3.84 -9.46 -12.38
CA LEU A 146 5.21 -9.95 -12.15
C LEU A 146 6.25 -9.07 -12.85
N ALA A 147 5.99 -8.61 -14.07
CA ALA A 147 6.87 -7.69 -14.79
C ALA A 147 7.04 -6.37 -14.02
N TRP A 148 5.95 -5.78 -13.48
CA TRP A 148 6.04 -4.58 -12.65
C TRP A 148 6.80 -4.81 -11.35
N GLY A 149 6.57 -5.95 -10.69
CA GLY A 149 7.32 -6.33 -9.49
C GLY A 149 8.81 -6.48 -9.77
N ASN A 150 9.16 -7.14 -10.87
CA ASN A 150 10.53 -7.31 -11.32
C ASN A 150 11.19 -5.96 -11.68
N GLU A 151 10.45 -5.05 -12.30
CA GLU A 151 10.96 -3.72 -12.64
C GLU A 151 11.25 -2.89 -11.40
N TYR A 152 10.40 -2.92 -10.36
CA TYR A 152 10.73 -2.34 -9.06
C TYR A 152 12.01 -2.95 -8.48
N MET A 153 12.16 -4.28 -8.54
CA MET A 153 13.35 -4.97 -8.04
C MET A 153 14.61 -4.51 -8.77
N ASN A 154 14.60 -4.48 -10.10
CA ASN A 154 15.75 -4.11 -10.91
C ASN A 154 16.15 -2.65 -10.64
N GLN A 155 15.26 -1.70 -10.84
CA GLN A 155 15.57 -0.27 -10.73
C GLN A 155 16.04 0.13 -9.32
N LEU A 156 15.44 -0.42 -8.28
CA LEU A 156 15.82 -0.09 -6.90
C LEU A 156 17.10 -0.81 -6.47
N THR A 157 17.36 -2.00 -6.99
CA THR A 157 18.62 -2.71 -6.74
C THR A 157 19.78 -2.02 -7.46
N ASP A 158 19.58 -1.59 -8.70
CA ASP A 158 20.57 -0.79 -9.45
C ASP A 158 20.86 0.56 -8.76
N ALA A 159 19.87 1.11 -8.06
CA ALA A 159 20.03 2.31 -7.22
C ALA A 159 20.69 2.05 -5.85
N GLY A 160 21.15 0.80 -5.60
CA GLY A 160 21.93 0.42 -4.43
C GLY A 160 21.11 -0.05 -3.21
N ILE A 161 19.80 -0.31 -3.36
CA ILE A 161 19.00 -0.86 -2.27
C ILE A 161 19.10 -2.40 -2.31
N PRO A 162 19.42 -3.07 -1.19
CA PRO A 162 19.50 -4.53 -1.17
C PRO A 162 18.19 -5.20 -1.63
N ALA A 163 18.29 -6.16 -2.55
CA ALA A 163 17.14 -6.87 -3.11
C ALA A 163 16.19 -7.45 -2.04
N ALA A 164 16.75 -8.01 -0.96
CA ALA A 164 15.98 -8.52 0.18
C ALA A 164 15.14 -7.45 0.89
N THR A 165 15.58 -6.19 0.88
CA THR A 165 14.83 -5.06 1.43
C THR A 165 13.70 -4.67 0.49
N VAL A 166 13.98 -4.54 -0.81
CA VAL A 166 12.97 -4.22 -1.83
C VAL A 166 11.85 -5.26 -1.84
N ALA A 167 12.21 -6.55 -1.88
CA ALA A 167 11.24 -7.65 -1.91
C ALA A 167 10.25 -7.61 -0.74
N LYS A 168 10.71 -7.30 0.47
CA LYS A 168 9.84 -7.17 1.65
C LYS A 168 8.88 -5.99 1.59
N LYS A 169 9.16 -5.00 0.75
CA LYS A 169 8.35 -3.77 0.63
C LYS A 169 7.37 -3.80 -0.53
N ILE A 170 7.38 -4.85 -1.37
CA ILE A 170 6.41 -5.02 -2.46
C ILE A 170 5.12 -5.65 -1.95
N LYS A 171 3.99 -5.13 -2.44
CA LYS A 171 2.64 -5.67 -2.24
C LYS A 171 1.96 -5.84 -3.59
N PHE A 172 1.41 -7.02 -3.83
CA PHE A 172 0.62 -7.32 -5.02
C PHE A 172 -0.87 -7.24 -4.70
N ASN A 173 -1.64 -6.56 -5.54
CA ASN A 173 -3.09 -6.52 -5.53
C ASN A 173 -3.63 -7.05 -6.86
N PHE A 174 -4.41 -8.12 -6.80
CA PHE A 174 -5.04 -8.75 -7.96
C PHE A 174 -6.55 -8.60 -7.93
N GLY A 175 -7.17 -8.57 -9.11
CA GLY A 175 -8.59 -8.76 -9.25
C GLY A 175 -8.99 -10.22 -9.02
N ILE A 176 -10.26 -10.46 -8.70
CA ILE A 176 -10.84 -11.79 -8.62
C ILE A 176 -12.03 -11.85 -9.57
N SER A 177 -11.96 -12.76 -10.52
CA SER A 177 -13.02 -13.02 -11.48
C SER A 177 -14.01 -14.08 -10.97
N SER A 178 -15.04 -14.36 -11.74
CA SER A 178 -16.05 -15.36 -11.38
C SER A 178 -15.62 -16.82 -11.52
N ASN A 179 -14.45 -17.08 -12.14
CA ASN A 179 -13.97 -18.44 -12.32
C ASN A 179 -13.10 -18.90 -11.14
N TYR A 180 -13.73 -19.54 -10.17
CA TYR A 180 -13.12 -19.94 -8.90
C TYR A 180 -11.81 -20.74 -9.04
N PHE A 181 -11.79 -21.77 -9.89
CA PHE A 181 -10.61 -22.63 -10.03
C PHE A 181 -9.44 -21.94 -10.73
N LEU A 182 -9.71 -21.08 -11.72
CA LEU A 182 -8.67 -20.30 -12.38
C LEU A 182 -8.08 -19.26 -11.43
N GLU A 183 -8.87 -18.66 -10.56
CA GLU A 183 -8.38 -17.72 -9.55
C GLU A 183 -7.49 -18.41 -8.52
N ILE A 184 -7.87 -19.60 -8.05
CA ILE A 184 -6.99 -20.40 -7.17
C ILE A 184 -5.67 -20.72 -7.88
N ALA A 185 -5.71 -21.17 -9.13
CA ALA A 185 -4.53 -21.48 -9.91
C ALA A 185 -3.61 -20.27 -10.09
N LYS A 186 -4.18 -19.07 -10.33
CA LYS A 186 -3.43 -17.80 -10.40
C LYS A 186 -2.64 -17.53 -9.13
N PHE A 187 -3.28 -17.62 -7.97
CA PHE A 187 -2.61 -17.36 -6.69
C PHE A 187 -1.58 -18.43 -6.32
N LEU A 188 -1.85 -19.69 -6.61
CA LEU A 188 -0.88 -20.76 -6.43
C LEU A 188 0.35 -20.55 -7.32
N SER A 189 0.14 -20.15 -8.58
CA SER A 189 1.24 -19.81 -9.50
C SER A 189 2.08 -18.65 -8.97
N LEU A 190 1.43 -17.58 -8.49
CA LEU A 190 2.12 -16.42 -7.90
C LEU A 190 2.97 -16.80 -6.68
N ILE A 191 2.50 -17.70 -5.83
CA ILE A 191 3.21 -18.13 -4.62
C ILE A 191 4.48 -18.91 -4.98
N HIS A 192 4.50 -19.63 -6.09
CA HIS A 192 5.62 -20.49 -6.52
C HIS A 192 6.64 -19.79 -7.43
N ILE A 193 6.30 -18.62 -7.97
CA ILE A 193 7.22 -17.81 -8.77
C ILE A 193 8.05 -16.91 -7.87
#